data_fd86f5854efd47e02687f28b294ca145
#
_entry.id   fd86f5854efd47e02687f28b294ca145
#
_cell.length_a   1.000
_cell.length_b   1.000
_cell.length_c   1.000
_cell.angle_alpha   90.00
_cell.angle_beta   90.00
_cell.angle_gamma   90.00
#
_symmetry.space_group_name_H-M   'P 1'
#
loop_
_entity.id
_entity.type
_entity.pdbx_description
1 polymer ?
#
loop_
_entity_poly.entity_id
_entity_poly.type
_entity_poly.pdbx_seq_one_letter_code
_entity_poly.pdbx_strand_id
1 'polypeptide(L)'
;SNRIEVIDYASDVVVYDVRRNELLTTPALFSKENMETFPAFSADGTKLYFCSASNQNMPEDYEKVRYHLCCIDFDAETHSFGQQVDTLFHAEINRKSVSFPRVSPDGHFLLMTLSDYGNFSIWHQEADLWMIDLRTGKTEAVDEWNSSSVESYHSWSSNGRWVVFSSRRGDGLYTRPYIAYMDHDGKAYKPFVLPQKEGGFYQRFMYSYNIPELVKGPVEVDNRRLVKQALDGEIIKVKELE
;
A
#
# COMPACT_ATOMS: atom_id res chain seq x y z
N SER A 1 -20.40 -16.74 8.76
CA SER A 1 -20.22 -15.33 9.14
C SER A 1 -20.56 -14.49 7.93
N ASN A 2 -21.45 -13.50 8.08
CA ASN A 2 -21.72 -12.56 7.01
C ASN A 2 -20.49 -11.63 6.87
N ARG A 3 -19.80 -11.76 5.76
CA ARG A 3 -18.69 -10.90 5.38
C ARG A 3 -19.25 -9.80 4.49
N ILE A 4 -19.00 -8.55 4.84
CA ILE A 4 -19.33 -7.41 3.99
C ILE A 4 -18.02 -6.98 3.34
N GLU A 5 -17.96 -7.05 2.03
CA GLU A 5 -16.85 -6.57 1.24
C GLU A 5 -17.33 -5.35 0.44
N VAL A 6 -16.49 -4.33 0.38
CA VAL A 6 -16.69 -3.19 -0.52
C VAL A 6 -15.89 -3.48 -1.78
N ILE A 7 -16.54 -3.40 -2.93
CA ILE A 7 -15.95 -3.69 -4.23
C ILE A 7 -15.95 -2.39 -5.04
N ASP A 8 -14.79 -2.00 -5.53
CA ASP A 8 -14.64 -0.86 -6.41
C ASP A 8 -15.03 -1.26 -7.85
N TYR A 9 -15.83 -0.44 -8.50
CA TYR A 9 -16.23 -0.61 -9.91
C TYR A 9 -15.26 0.10 -10.85
N ALA A 10 -14.58 1.11 -10.36
CA ALA A 10 -13.56 1.87 -11.06
C ALA A 10 -12.65 2.55 -10.04
N SER A 11 -11.41 2.74 -10.39
CA SER A 11 -10.44 3.50 -9.60
C SER A 11 -9.40 4.13 -10.51
N ASP A 12 -9.02 5.36 -10.18
CA ASP A 12 -8.02 6.13 -10.91
C ASP A 12 -6.99 6.70 -9.94
N VAL A 13 -5.79 6.96 -10.42
CA VAL A 13 -4.72 7.58 -9.66
C VAL A 13 -4.55 9.03 -10.08
N VAL A 14 -4.53 9.91 -9.10
CA VAL A 14 -4.25 11.33 -9.29
C VAL A 14 -3.18 11.80 -8.33
N VAL A 15 -2.40 12.78 -8.73
CA VAL A 15 -1.48 13.52 -7.87
C VAL A 15 -2.11 14.88 -7.53
N TYR A 16 -2.19 15.22 -6.26
CA TYR A 16 -2.72 16.50 -5.81
C TYR A 16 -1.59 17.44 -5.40
N ASP A 17 -1.46 18.55 -6.12
CA ASP A 17 -0.59 19.66 -5.72
C ASP A 17 -1.30 20.55 -4.68
N VAL A 18 -0.91 20.38 -3.42
CA VAL A 18 -1.47 21.13 -2.29
C VAL A 18 -1.26 22.63 -2.40
N ARG A 19 -0.15 23.08 -3.00
CA ARG A 19 0.19 24.52 -3.10
C ARG A 19 -0.64 25.23 -4.17
N ARG A 20 -0.88 24.53 -5.29
CA ARG A 20 -1.63 25.09 -6.42
C ARG A 20 -3.11 24.77 -6.35
N ASN A 21 -3.49 23.81 -5.49
CA ASN A 21 -4.83 23.25 -5.40
C ASN A 21 -5.28 22.66 -6.74
N GLU A 22 -4.41 21.85 -7.36
CA GLU A 22 -4.60 21.26 -8.68
C GLU A 22 -4.45 19.75 -8.64
N LEU A 23 -5.25 19.05 -9.46
CA LEU A 23 -5.07 17.62 -9.74
C LEU A 23 -4.20 17.46 -10.97
N LEU A 24 -3.30 16.48 -10.92
CA LEU A 24 -2.45 16.07 -12.02
C LEU A 24 -2.71 14.60 -12.30
N THR A 25 -2.89 14.26 -13.56
CA THR A 25 -3.02 12.89 -14.01
C THR A 25 -2.55 12.75 -15.46
N THR A 26 -2.60 11.56 -15.99
CA THR A 26 -2.25 11.22 -17.37
C THR A 26 -3.14 10.04 -17.81
N PRO A 27 -3.35 9.82 -19.12
CA PRO A 27 -4.12 8.65 -19.58
C PRO A 27 -3.66 7.30 -19.05
N ALA A 28 -2.42 7.19 -18.60
CA ALA A 28 -1.87 5.98 -17.99
C ALA A 28 -2.34 5.76 -16.53
N LEU A 29 -2.86 6.79 -15.88
CA LEU A 29 -3.31 6.79 -14.48
C LEU A 29 -4.82 7.02 -14.33
N PHE A 30 -5.46 7.38 -15.44
CA PHE A 30 -6.87 7.72 -15.51
C PHE A 30 -7.45 7.18 -16.82
N SER A 31 -7.95 5.97 -16.79
CA SER A 31 -8.47 5.31 -17.99
C SER A 31 -9.80 4.59 -17.71
N LYS A 32 -10.60 4.41 -18.76
CA LYS A 32 -11.85 3.63 -18.67
C LYS A 32 -11.62 2.13 -18.86
N GLU A 33 -10.44 1.72 -19.23
CA GLU A 33 -10.11 0.33 -19.57
C GLU A 33 -9.47 -0.42 -18.42
N ASN A 34 -8.88 0.31 -17.48
CA ASN A 34 -8.20 -0.27 -16.33
C ASN A 34 -8.71 0.36 -15.03
N MET A 35 -8.33 -0.27 -13.94
CA MET A 35 -8.42 0.24 -12.58
C MET A 35 -6.99 0.52 -12.10
N GLU A 36 -6.71 1.76 -11.71
CA GLU A 36 -5.43 2.17 -11.12
C GLU A 36 -5.61 2.46 -9.62
N THR A 37 -4.69 1.93 -8.80
CA THR A 37 -4.79 2.06 -7.34
C THR A 37 -3.42 2.00 -6.65
N PHE A 38 -3.40 2.19 -5.34
CA PHE A 38 -2.22 2.09 -4.48
C PHE A 38 -1.01 2.91 -4.94
N PRO A 39 -1.16 4.23 -5.21
CA PRO A 39 -0.01 5.05 -5.64
C PRO A 39 1.03 5.19 -4.53
N ALA A 40 2.30 5.20 -4.92
CA ALA A 40 3.42 5.48 -4.04
C ALA A 40 4.56 6.14 -4.81
N PHE A 41 5.08 7.25 -4.31
CA PHE A 41 6.26 7.88 -4.89
C PHE A 41 7.54 7.10 -4.56
N SER A 42 8.52 7.20 -5.46
CA SER A 42 9.91 6.86 -5.15
C SER A 42 10.45 7.75 -4.03
N ALA A 43 11.54 7.31 -3.39
CA ALA A 43 12.14 8.05 -2.27
C ALA A 43 12.61 9.47 -2.68
N ASP A 44 13.02 9.65 -3.92
CA ASP A 44 13.45 10.92 -4.51
C ASP A 44 12.31 11.70 -5.20
N GLY A 45 11.10 11.11 -5.29
CA GLY A 45 9.94 11.73 -5.90
C GLY A 45 9.95 11.78 -7.43
N THR A 46 10.90 11.09 -8.09
CA THR A 46 11.04 11.12 -9.56
C THR A 46 10.23 10.05 -10.29
N LYS A 47 9.64 9.10 -9.54
CA LYS A 47 8.78 8.04 -10.07
C LYS A 47 7.53 7.90 -9.24
N LEU A 48 6.43 7.56 -9.91
CA LEU A 48 5.19 7.14 -9.27
C LEU A 48 4.98 5.66 -9.57
N TYR A 49 4.98 4.84 -8.52
CA TYR A 49 4.57 3.45 -8.56
C TYR A 49 3.07 3.36 -8.33
N PHE A 50 2.42 2.44 -9.02
CA PHE A 50 0.98 2.21 -8.86
C PHE A 50 0.62 0.78 -9.28
N CYS A 51 -0.55 0.35 -8.86
CA CYS A 51 -1.09 -0.93 -9.29
C CYS A 51 -2.13 -0.70 -10.38
N SER A 52 -2.10 -1.49 -11.46
CA SER A 52 -3.05 -1.40 -12.57
C SER A 52 -3.58 -2.78 -12.95
N ALA A 53 -4.88 -2.89 -13.14
CA ALA A 53 -5.56 -4.09 -13.62
C ALA A 53 -6.59 -3.75 -14.67
N SER A 54 -6.76 -4.62 -15.67
CA SER A 54 -7.85 -4.47 -16.63
C SER A 54 -9.21 -4.59 -15.95
N ASN A 55 -10.15 -3.76 -16.37
CA ASN A 55 -11.53 -3.80 -15.89
C ASN A 55 -12.14 -5.19 -16.09
N GLN A 56 -12.90 -5.61 -15.11
CA GLN A 56 -13.65 -6.87 -15.12
C GLN A 56 -15.16 -6.58 -15.05
N ASN A 57 -15.98 -7.60 -15.31
CA ASN A 57 -17.41 -7.49 -15.12
C ASN A 57 -17.74 -7.51 -13.62
N MET A 58 -17.79 -6.32 -13.01
CA MET A 58 -17.99 -6.18 -11.57
C MET A 58 -19.48 -6.12 -11.22
N PRO A 59 -19.95 -6.74 -10.12
CA PRO A 59 -19.14 -7.40 -9.09
C PRO A 59 -18.86 -8.89 -9.33
N GLU A 60 -19.39 -9.51 -10.39
CA GLU A 60 -19.37 -10.96 -10.59
C GLU A 60 -17.96 -11.52 -10.73
N ASP A 61 -17.04 -10.75 -11.32
CA ASP A 61 -15.69 -11.18 -11.66
C ASP A 61 -14.62 -10.60 -10.73
N TYR A 62 -14.97 -10.15 -9.51
CA TYR A 62 -14.03 -9.51 -8.60
C TYR A 62 -12.79 -10.38 -8.27
N GLU A 63 -12.93 -11.71 -8.24
CA GLU A 63 -11.80 -12.64 -8.02
C GLU A 63 -10.86 -12.78 -9.22
N LYS A 64 -11.24 -12.21 -10.38
CA LYS A 64 -10.38 -12.16 -11.57
C LYS A 64 -9.50 -10.92 -11.62
N VAL A 65 -9.80 -9.90 -10.82
CA VAL A 65 -9.00 -8.68 -10.78
C VAL A 65 -7.61 -9.00 -10.23
N ARG A 66 -6.57 -8.78 -11.05
CA ARG A 66 -5.17 -8.95 -10.65
C ARG A 66 -4.38 -7.74 -11.06
N TYR A 67 -3.85 -7.05 -10.08
CA TYR A 67 -3.08 -5.83 -10.29
C TYR A 67 -1.62 -6.13 -10.60
N HIS A 68 -1.15 -5.60 -11.71
CA HIS A 68 0.28 -5.45 -12.00
C HIS A 68 0.89 -4.39 -11.09
N LEU A 69 2.20 -4.44 -10.86
CA LEU A 69 2.95 -3.30 -10.35
C LEU A 69 3.56 -2.55 -11.52
N CYS A 70 3.19 -1.30 -11.64
CA CYS A 70 3.65 -0.39 -12.68
C CYS A 70 4.40 0.80 -12.09
N CYS A 71 5.21 1.47 -12.90
CA CYS A 71 5.74 2.78 -12.57
C CYS A 71 5.79 3.70 -13.79
N ILE A 72 5.72 5.00 -13.53
CA ILE A 72 5.84 6.06 -14.51
C ILE A 72 6.76 7.15 -13.94
N ASP A 73 7.56 7.77 -14.78
CA ASP A 73 8.38 8.92 -14.36
C ASP A 73 7.49 10.10 -14.02
N PHE A 74 7.90 10.88 -13.01
CA PHE A 74 7.22 12.09 -12.57
C PHE A 74 8.23 13.19 -12.31
N ASP A 75 7.94 14.37 -12.85
CA ASP A 75 8.71 15.59 -12.61
C ASP A 75 7.89 16.55 -11.75
N ALA A 76 8.29 16.72 -10.49
CA ALA A 76 7.62 17.60 -9.56
C ALA A 76 7.82 19.11 -9.83
N GLU A 77 8.83 19.49 -10.63
CA GLU A 77 9.07 20.91 -10.98
C GLU A 77 8.17 21.35 -12.14
N THR A 78 8.08 20.48 -13.16
CA THR A 78 7.24 20.74 -14.35
C THR A 78 5.82 20.21 -14.20
N HIS A 79 5.52 19.45 -13.15
CA HIS A 79 4.24 18.78 -12.91
C HIS A 79 3.82 17.85 -14.06
N SER A 80 4.78 17.14 -14.61
CA SER A 80 4.54 16.28 -15.77
C SER A 80 4.88 14.82 -15.49
N PHE A 81 4.18 13.94 -16.21
CA PHE A 81 4.42 12.51 -16.21
C PHE A 81 5.22 12.10 -17.44
N GLY A 82 6.01 11.05 -17.32
CA GLY A 82 6.67 10.40 -18.46
C GLY A 82 5.66 9.81 -19.44
N GLN A 83 6.15 9.46 -20.63
CA GLN A 83 5.32 8.86 -21.69
C GLN A 83 5.24 7.34 -21.59
N GLN A 84 6.15 6.71 -20.88
CA GLN A 84 6.27 5.26 -20.79
C GLN A 84 5.87 4.78 -19.40
N VAL A 85 5.07 3.72 -19.38
CA VAL A 85 4.77 2.95 -18.17
C VAL A 85 5.58 1.67 -18.21
N ASP A 86 6.39 1.44 -17.18
CA ASP A 86 7.13 0.21 -17.01
C ASP A 86 6.36 -0.73 -16.06
N THR A 87 6.26 -2.00 -16.42
CA THR A 87 5.66 -3.03 -15.55
C THR A 87 6.76 -3.81 -14.84
N LEU A 88 6.85 -3.65 -13.52
CA LEU A 88 7.85 -4.30 -12.69
C LEU A 88 7.43 -5.71 -12.25
N PHE A 89 6.12 -5.93 -12.09
CA PHE A 89 5.58 -7.23 -11.73
C PHE A 89 4.32 -7.51 -12.57
N HIS A 90 4.36 -8.61 -13.31
CA HIS A 90 3.27 -9.04 -14.19
C HIS A 90 2.33 -10.00 -13.44
N ALA A 91 1.15 -9.53 -13.10
CA ALA A 91 0.15 -10.27 -12.34
C ALA A 91 -0.28 -11.57 -13.03
N GLU A 92 -0.54 -11.52 -14.35
CA GLU A 92 -1.00 -12.65 -15.12
C GLU A 92 0.04 -13.79 -15.21
N ILE A 93 1.31 -13.42 -15.39
CA ILE A 93 2.42 -14.39 -15.45
C ILE A 93 2.61 -15.07 -14.10
N ASN A 94 2.55 -14.30 -13.02
CA ASN A 94 2.80 -14.79 -11.67
C ASN A 94 1.53 -15.34 -11.00
N ARG A 95 0.35 -15.10 -11.59
CA ARG A 95 -0.96 -15.49 -11.05
C ARG A 95 -1.20 -14.96 -9.65
N LYS A 96 -0.69 -13.74 -9.38
CA LYS A 96 -0.82 -13.01 -8.12
C LYS A 96 -1.15 -11.55 -8.40
N SER A 97 -1.84 -10.93 -7.48
CA SER A 97 -2.18 -9.51 -7.50
C SER A 97 -1.30 -8.74 -6.54
N VAL A 98 -0.81 -7.59 -6.98
CA VAL A 98 -0.01 -6.68 -6.13
C VAL A 98 -0.92 -5.71 -5.40
N SER A 99 -0.61 -5.43 -4.13
CA SER A 99 -1.20 -4.32 -3.39
C SER A 99 -0.17 -3.64 -2.48
N PHE A 100 -0.42 -2.37 -2.17
CA PHE A 100 0.36 -1.55 -1.23
C PHE A 100 1.87 -1.48 -1.54
N PRO A 101 2.31 -1.11 -2.76
CA PRO A 101 3.73 -0.91 -3.00
C PRO A 101 4.27 0.21 -2.11
N ARG A 102 5.41 -0.02 -1.43
CA ARG A 102 6.07 0.93 -0.55
C ARG A 102 7.57 0.92 -0.77
N VAL A 103 8.12 1.99 -1.29
CA VAL A 103 9.56 2.13 -1.51
C VAL A 103 10.26 2.42 -0.20
N SER A 104 11.40 1.78 0.05
CA SER A 104 12.26 2.10 1.19
C SER A 104 12.82 3.52 1.07
N PRO A 105 13.05 4.24 2.19
CA PRO A 105 13.54 5.63 2.16
C PRO A 105 14.88 5.84 1.45
N ASP A 106 15.69 4.78 1.31
CA ASP A 106 16.95 4.80 0.56
C ASP A 106 16.77 4.51 -0.94
N GLY A 107 15.53 4.19 -1.38
CA GLY A 107 15.21 3.90 -2.78
C GLY A 107 15.68 2.53 -3.27
N HIS A 108 16.22 1.68 -2.41
CA HIS A 108 16.80 0.40 -2.83
C HIS A 108 15.79 -0.73 -2.95
N PHE A 109 14.75 -0.72 -2.12
CA PHE A 109 13.78 -1.80 -2.03
C PHE A 109 12.36 -1.29 -2.19
N LEU A 110 11.52 -2.09 -2.83
CA LEU A 110 10.08 -1.90 -2.87
C LEU A 110 9.41 -3.11 -2.21
N LEU A 111 8.72 -2.86 -1.11
CA LEU A 111 7.93 -3.87 -0.40
C LEU A 111 6.48 -3.81 -0.89
N MET A 112 5.87 -4.98 -1.09
CA MET A 112 4.49 -5.12 -1.58
C MET A 112 3.82 -6.34 -0.95
N THR A 113 2.49 -6.38 -0.99
CA THR A 113 1.71 -7.58 -0.67
C THR A 113 1.30 -8.27 -1.96
N LEU A 114 1.49 -9.58 -2.03
CA LEU A 114 0.93 -10.42 -3.11
C LEU A 114 -0.20 -11.29 -2.57
N SER A 115 -1.34 -11.30 -3.27
CA SER A 115 -2.52 -12.12 -2.99
C SER A 115 -3.05 -12.77 -4.27
N ASP A 116 -4.00 -13.70 -4.19
CA ASP A 116 -4.52 -14.40 -5.36
C ASP A 116 -5.35 -13.48 -6.27
N TYR A 117 -6.01 -12.46 -5.71
CA TYR A 117 -6.74 -11.42 -6.44
C TYR A 117 -6.72 -10.07 -5.70
N GLY A 118 -7.15 -9.00 -6.34
CA GLY A 118 -6.86 -7.63 -5.96
C GLY A 118 -7.77 -6.98 -4.93
N ASN A 119 -8.72 -7.70 -4.33
CA ASN A 119 -9.67 -7.10 -3.40
C ASN A 119 -9.33 -7.45 -1.94
N PHE A 120 -9.17 -6.44 -1.07
CA PHE A 120 -8.95 -6.59 0.38
C PHE A 120 -7.95 -7.67 0.80
N SER A 121 -6.69 -7.54 0.38
CA SER A 121 -5.61 -8.51 0.67
C SER A 121 -5.49 -8.92 2.15
N ILE A 122 -5.91 -8.08 3.11
CA ILE A 122 -5.89 -8.38 4.54
C ILE A 122 -6.85 -9.50 4.95
N TRP A 123 -7.77 -9.89 4.08
CA TRP A 123 -8.68 -11.01 4.29
C TRP A 123 -8.23 -12.30 3.60
N HIS A 124 -7.17 -12.23 2.82
CA HIS A 124 -6.61 -13.36 2.09
C HIS A 124 -5.57 -14.06 2.96
N GLN A 125 -5.84 -15.28 3.37
CA GLN A 125 -4.92 -16.03 4.23
C GLN A 125 -3.55 -16.25 3.58
N GLU A 126 -3.52 -16.34 2.24
CA GLU A 126 -2.34 -16.55 1.42
C GLU A 126 -1.63 -15.26 0.99
N ALA A 127 -2.06 -14.11 1.52
CA ALA A 127 -1.41 -12.84 1.20
C ALA A 127 -0.12 -12.67 2.00
N ASP A 128 0.98 -12.55 1.29
CA ASP A 128 2.35 -12.51 1.78
C ASP A 128 3.07 -11.20 1.41
N LEU A 129 4.08 -10.85 2.18
CA LEU A 129 5.00 -9.75 1.88
C LEU A 129 6.09 -10.22 0.91
N TRP A 130 6.26 -9.45 -0.15
CA TRP A 130 7.27 -9.64 -1.18
C TRP A 130 8.08 -8.38 -1.38
N MET A 131 9.33 -8.54 -1.78
CA MET A 131 10.24 -7.42 -1.96
C MET A 131 10.89 -7.47 -3.34
N ILE A 132 11.00 -6.29 -3.96
CA ILE A 132 11.80 -6.07 -5.16
C ILE A 132 13.06 -5.30 -4.75
N ASP A 133 14.25 -5.82 -5.07
CA ASP A 133 15.46 -5.01 -5.08
C ASP A 133 15.47 -4.16 -6.36
N LEU A 134 15.21 -2.87 -6.22
CA LEU A 134 15.07 -1.94 -7.36
C LEU A 134 16.37 -1.73 -8.14
N ARG A 135 17.52 -2.10 -7.56
CA ARG A 135 18.83 -2.02 -8.22
C ARG A 135 19.07 -3.18 -9.18
N THR A 136 18.51 -4.33 -8.88
CA THR A 136 18.73 -5.58 -9.62
C THR A 136 17.49 -6.10 -10.33
N GLY A 137 16.30 -5.65 -9.93
CA GLY A 137 15.00 -6.16 -10.38
C GLY A 137 14.62 -7.52 -9.77
N LYS A 138 15.44 -8.07 -8.87
CA LYS A 138 15.17 -9.35 -8.20
C LYS A 138 13.94 -9.22 -7.31
N THR A 139 12.97 -10.12 -7.49
CA THR A 139 11.73 -10.18 -6.71
C THR A 139 11.70 -11.48 -5.92
N GLU A 140 11.47 -11.40 -4.61
CA GLU A 140 11.43 -12.57 -3.73
C GLU A 140 10.47 -12.38 -2.56
N ALA A 141 9.95 -13.49 -2.02
CA ALA A 141 9.16 -13.50 -0.80
C ALA A 141 10.04 -13.11 0.39
N VAL A 142 9.48 -12.38 1.35
CA VAL A 142 10.17 -12.08 2.60
C VAL A 142 9.81 -13.15 3.63
N ASP A 143 10.34 -14.37 3.42
CA ASP A 143 9.97 -15.58 4.18
C ASP A 143 10.06 -15.40 5.69
N GLU A 144 11.05 -14.65 6.18
CA GLU A 144 11.20 -14.37 7.62
C GLU A 144 10.02 -13.59 8.21
N TRP A 145 9.29 -12.84 7.39
CA TRP A 145 8.15 -12.03 7.82
C TRP A 145 6.81 -12.70 7.55
N ASN A 146 6.79 -13.65 6.62
CA ASN A 146 5.57 -14.36 6.23
C ASN A 146 5.23 -15.51 7.20
N SER A 147 3.97 -15.94 7.20
CA SER A 147 3.46 -17.01 8.04
C SER A 147 2.38 -17.81 7.30
N SER A 148 1.71 -18.72 7.97
CA SER A 148 0.53 -19.41 7.43
C SER A 148 -0.75 -18.57 7.46
N SER A 149 -0.66 -17.30 7.76
CA SER A 149 -1.76 -16.34 7.80
C SER A 149 -1.40 -15.11 6.97
N VAL A 150 -2.32 -14.16 6.86
CA VAL A 150 -2.11 -12.95 6.08
C VAL A 150 -1.04 -12.03 6.67
N GLU A 151 -0.21 -11.46 5.79
CA GLU A 151 0.69 -10.34 6.03
C GLU A 151 0.42 -9.24 5.00
N SER A 152 0.07 -8.04 5.48
CA SER A 152 -0.24 -6.89 4.61
C SER A 152 -0.08 -5.56 5.36
N TYR A 153 -0.48 -4.45 4.73
CA TYR A 153 -0.49 -3.11 5.34
C TYR A 153 0.85 -2.73 5.97
N HIS A 154 1.90 -2.79 5.20
CA HIS A 154 3.26 -2.52 5.63
C HIS A 154 3.66 -1.06 5.43
N SER A 155 4.58 -0.58 6.28
CA SER A 155 5.16 0.75 6.24
C SER A 155 6.60 0.74 6.73
N TRP A 156 7.46 1.54 6.09
CA TRP A 156 8.86 1.70 6.44
C TRP A 156 9.06 2.74 7.52
N SER A 157 10.03 2.54 8.38
CA SER A 157 10.58 3.61 9.20
C SER A 157 11.43 4.56 8.35
N SER A 158 11.53 5.81 8.77
CA SER A 158 12.26 6.85 8.03
C SER A 158 13.75 6.57 7.82
N ASN A 159 14.35 5.65 8.59
CA ASN A 159 15.73 5.20 8.41
C ASN A 159 15.86 3.95 7.52
N GLY A 160 14.74 3.41 7.00
CA GLY A 160 14.74 2.23 6.15
C GLY A 160 15.16 0.92 6.83
N ARG A 161 15.15 0.86 8.18
CA ARG A 161 15.64 -0.32 8.94
C ARG A 161 14.52 -1.10 9.62
N TRP A 162 13.40 -0.46 9.85
CA TRP A 162 12.27 -1.08 10.49
C TRP A 162 11.06 -1.04 9.57
N VAL A 163 10.31 -2.12 9.61
CA VAL A 163 9.03 -2.23 8.92
C VAL A 163 7.99 -2.61 9.94
N VAL A 164 6.86 -1.92 9.90
CA VAL A 164 5.65 -2.33 10.62
C VAL A 164 4.65 -2.87 9.62
N PHE A 165 3.97 -3.95 9.96
CA PHE A 165 2.94 -4.56 9.10
C PHE A 165 1.84 -5.23 9.93
N SER A 166 0.69 -5.46 9.30
CA SER A 166 -0.43 -6.15 9.91
C SER A 166 -0.38 -7.64 9.60
N SER A 167 -0.61 -8.47 10.62
CA SER A 167 -0.73 -9.92 10.47
C SER A 167 -1.82 -10.49 11.37
N ARG A 168 -2.41 -11.59 10.96
CA ARG A 168 -3.38 -12.38 11.73
C ARG A 168 -2.79 -13.66 12.30
N ARG A 169 -1.48 -13.85 12.25
CA ARG A 169 -0.78 -15.07 12.70
C ARG A 169 -1.03 -15.45 14.16
N GLY A 170 -1.51 -14.51 14.98
CA GLY A 170 -1.73 -14.77 16.40
C GLY A 170 -2.96 -15.63 16.68
N ASP A 171 -4.08 -15.36 16.02
CA ASP A 171 -5.36 -16.02 16.28
C ASP A 171 -6.21 -16.26 15.00
N GLY A 172 -5.73 -15.84 13.87
CA GLY A 172 -6.42 -15.94 12.56
C GLY A 172 -7.62 -14.99 12.41
N LEU A 173 -7.95 -14.20 13.43
CA LEU A 173 -9.15 -13.36 13.48
C LEU A 173 -8.84 -11.87 13.43
N TYR A 174 -7.95 -11.43 14.31
CA TYR A 174 -7.66 -10.01 14.49
C TYR A 174 -6.31 -9.64 13.92
N THR A 175 -6.27 -8.55 13.16
CA THR A 175 -5.00 -7.98 12.71
C THR A 175 -4.26 -7.35 13.88
N ARG A 176 -2.97 -7.71 14.00
CA ARG A 176 -2.04 -7.17 14.99
C ARG A 176 -0.86 -6.52 14.29
N PRO A 177 -0.32 -5.42 14.82
CA PRO A 177 0.87 -4.81 14.28
C PRO A 177 2.10 -5.61 14.68
N TYR A 178 2.90 -6.00 13.69
CA TYR A 178 4.21 -6.63 13.86
C TYR A 178 5.29 -5.68 13.42
N ILE A 179 6.41 -5.70 14.10
CA ILE A 179 7.60 -4.92 13.78
C ILE A 179 8.73 -5.87 13.42
N ALA A 180 9.41 -5.58 12.35
CA ALA A 180 10.56 -6.33 11.86
C ALA A 180 11.74 -5.43 11.55
N TYR A 181 12.94 -5.94 11.72
CA TYR A 181 14.18 -5.30 11.34
C TYR A 181 14.68 -5.85 10.00
N MET A 182 15.26 -4.98 9.20
CA MET A 182 15.96 -5.31 7.96
C MET A 182 17.29 -4.57 7.93
N ASP A 183 18.39 -5.26 7.58
CA ASP A 183 19.69 -4.61 7.44
C ASP A 183 19.85 -3.92 6.07
N HIS A 184 21.03 -3.34 5.84
CA HIS A 184 21.29 -2.58 4.60
C HIS A 184 21.44 -3.46 3.36
N ASP A 185 21.69 -4.73 3.54
CA ASP A 185 21.84 -5.69 2.44
C ASP A 185 20.49 -6.31 2.06
N GLY A 186 19.40 -5.88 2.75
CA GLY A 186 18.06 -6.38 2.51
C GLY A 186 17.73 -7.67 3.25
N LYS A 187 18.58 -8.11 4.18
CA LYS A 187 18.30 -9.28 4.99
C LYS A 187 17.23 -8.97 6.03
N ALA A 188 16.13 -9.69 5.96
CA ALA A 188 15.03 -9.62 6.92
C ALA A 188 15.33 -10.44 8.17
N TYR A 189 14.87 -9.96 9.33
CA TYR A 189 14.97 -10.62 10.62
C TYR A 189 13.60 -10.88 11.20
N LYS A 190 13.49 -11.89 12.08
CA LYS A 190 12.24 -12.36 12.66
C LYS A 190 11.41 -11.22 13.25
N PRO A 191 10.14 -11.10 12.86
CA PRO A 191 9.24 -10.07 13.38
C PRO A 191 8.75 -10.42 14.78
N PHE A 192 8.33 -9.40 15.51
CA PHE A 192 7.63 -9.53 16.80
C PHE A 192 6.40 -8.64 16.84
N VAL A 193 5.38 -9.06 17.55
CA VAL A 193 4.17 -8.24 17.75
C VAL A 193 4.52 -6.98 18.54
N LEU A 194 3.94 -5.85 18.18
CA LEU A 194 4.16 -4.57 18.89
C LEU A 194 3.92 -4.74 20.40
N PRO A 195 4.95 -4.55 21.24
CA PRO A 195 4.81 -4.75 22.69
C PRO A 195 3.77 -3.83 23.31
N GLN A 196 3.01 -4.37 24.23
CA GLN A 196 2.02 -3.62 25.01
C GLN A 196 2.46 -3.57 26.48
N LYS A 197 1.98 -2.55 27.21
CA LYS A 197 2.32 -2.37 28.63
C LYS A 197 1.91 -3.56 29.49
N GLU A 198 0.80 -4.20 29.14
CA GLU A 198 0.28 -5.33 29.89
C GLU A 198 0.49 -6.63 29.12
N GLY A 199 1.07 -7.64 29.78
CA GLY A 199 1.08 -9.00 29.27
C GLY A 199 -0.36 -9.50 29.07
N GLY A 200 -0.60 -10.23 27.99
CA GLY A 200 -1.94 -10.72 27.66
C GLY A 200 -2.91 -9.67 27.11
N PHE A 201 -2.43 -8.47 26.77
CA PHE A 201 -3.27 -7.44 26.16
C PHE A 201 -3.99 -7.97 24.91
N TYR A 202 -3.28 -8.57 23.98
CA TYR A 202 -3.87 -9.04 22.73
C TYR A 202 -4.87 -10.19 22.88
N GLN A 203 -4.81 -10.97 23.95
CA GLN A 203 -5.81 -12.01 24.25
C GLN A 203 -7.17 -11.43 24.66
N ARG A 204 -7.18 -10.19 25.17
CA ARG A 204 -8.41 -9.50 25.61
C ARG A 204 -8.88 -8.43 24.65
N PHE A 205 -8.01 -8.00 23.73
CA PHE A 205 -8.30 -6.93 22.79
C PHE A 205 -9.04 -7.47 21.56
N MET A 206 -10.36 -7.34 21.58
CA MET A 206 -11.30 -7.89 20.58
C MET A 206 -11.49 -6.99 19.35
N TYR A 207 -10.47 -6.22 18.97
CA TYR A 207 -10.48 -5.34 17.80
C TYR A 207 -9.27 -5.59 16.91
N SER A 208 -9.41 -5.33 15.63
CA SER A 208 -8.31 -5.30 14.67
C SER A 208 -7.66 -3.93 14.64
N TYR A 209 -6.35 -3.89 14.49
CA TYR A 209 -5.66 -2.67 14.06
C TYR A 209 -5.86 -2.49 12.56
N ASN A 210 -5.92 -1.23 12.12
CA ASN A 210 -5.91 -0.88 10.71
C ASN A 210 -4.47 -0.76 10.21
N ILE A 211 -4.22 -0.01 9.14
CA ILE A 211 -2.90 0.18 8.53
C ILE A 211 -1.96 0.83 9.56
N PRO A 212 -0.90 0.14 10.02
CA PRO A 212 0.07 0.73 10.91
C PRO A 212 1.09 1.56 10.13
N GLU A 213 1.47 2.70 10.68
CA GLU A 213 2.51 3.55 10.10
C GLU A 213 3.50 4.01 11.17
N LEU A 214 4.78 4.07 10.79
CA LEU A 214 5.83 4.63 11.60
C LEU A 214 6.00 6.13 11.26
N VAL A 215 5.87 6.99 12.25
CA VAL A 215 5.95 8.45 12.08
C VAL A 215 7.14 9.03 12.84
N LYS A 216 7.65 10.17 12.37
CA LYS A 216 8.68 10.94 13.07
C LYS A 216 8.03 11.91 14.07
N GLY A 217 8.42 11.78 15.33
CA GLY A 217 7.94 12.67 16.40
C GLY A 217 6.50 12.40 16.83
N PRO A 218 5.96 13.24 17.71
CA PRO A 218 4.59 13.12 18.19
C PRO A 218 3.58 13.47 17.10
N VAL A 219 2.42 12.81 17.14
CA VAL A 219 1.28 13.19 16.31
C VAL A 219 0.60 14.39 16.97
N GLU A 220 0.82 15.58 16.43
CA GLU A 220 0.30 16.85 16.96
C GLU A 220 -1.06 17.23 16.33
N VAL A 221 -1.96 16.25 16.19
CA VAL A 221 -3.30 16.52 15.64
C VAL A 221 -4.31 16.58 16.77
N ASP A 222 -4.99 17.73 16.90
CA ASP A 222 -6.17 17.86 17.74
C ASP A 222 -7.37 17.18 17.05
N ASN A 223 -7.74 16.01 17.55
CA ASN A 223 -8.86 15.23 17.01
C ASN A 223 -10.17 16.02 16.94
N ARG A 224 -10.43 16.93 17.88
CA ARG A 224 -11.65 17.76 17.89
C ARG A 224 -11.62 18.78 16.76
N ARG A 225 -10.47 19.39 16.51
CA ARG A 225 -10.30 20.32 15.38
C ARG A 225 -10.45 19.59 14.05
N LEU A 226 -9.88 18.38 13.93
CA LEU A 226 -10.02 17.57 12.73
C LEU A 226 -11.48 17.23 12.45
N VAL A 227 -12.21 16.73 13.45
CA VAL A 227 -13.65 16.41 13.33
C VAL A 227 -14.45 17.67 12.96
N LYS A 228 -14.21 18.78 13.63
CA LYS A 228 -14.90 20.03 13.33
C LYS A 228 -14.64 20.49 11.90
N GLN A 229 -13.38 20.44 11.44
CA GLN A 229 -13.04 20.83 10.07
C GLN A 229 -13.67 19.89 9.03
N ALA A 230 -13.76 18.60 9.32
CA ALA A 230 -14.39 17.64 8.43
C ALA A 230 -15.93 17.81 8.32
N LEU A 231 -16.58 18.23 9.41
CA LEU A 231 -18.05 18.38 9.44
C LEU A 231 -18.52 19.80 9.05
N ASP A 232 -17.79 20.83 9.50
CA ASP A 232 -18.21 22.24 9.41
C ASP A 232 -17.29 23.06 8.51
N GLY A 233 -16.21 22.46 7.98
CA GLY A 233 -15.20 23.15 7.18
C GLY A 233 -15.74 23.62 5.83
N GLU A 234 -15.20 24.72 5.34
CA GLU A 234 -15.47 25.19 3.98
C GLU A 234 -14.90 24.18 2.96
N ILE A 235 -15.72 23.80 1.99
CA ILE A 235 -15.27 22.92 0.91
C ILE A 235 -14.48 23.74 -0.10
N ILE A 236 -13.18 23.48 -0.16
CA ILE A 236 -12.30 24.07 -1.16
C ILE A 236 -12.40 23.21 -2.44
N LYS A 237 -12.94 23.80 -3.51
CA LYS A 237 -12.99 23.12 -4.80
C LYS A 237 -11.60 23.06 -5.41
N VAL A 238 -11.22 21.86 -5.84
CA VAL A 238 -10.00 21.64 -6.62
C VAL A 238 -10.20 22.21 -8.01
N LYS A 239 -9.15 22.73 -8.63
CA LYS A 239 -9.18 23.05 -10.05
C LYS A 239 -9.20 21.75 -10.84
N GLU A 240 -10.24 21.57 -11.63
CA GLU A 240 -10.40 20.41 -12.49
C GLU A 240 -9.36 20.41 -13.60
N LEU A 241 -8.97 19.23 -14.05
CA LEU A 241 -8.18 19.05 -15.25
C LEU A 241 -9.04 19.43 -16.46
N GLU A 242 -8.52 20.29 -17.33
CA GLU A 242 -9.11 20.59 -18.64
C GLU A 242 -8.87 19.43 -19.62
#